data_13bc04a62a49605413ec5fd184e55bf3
#
_entry.id   13bc04a62a49605413ec5fd184e55bf3
#
_cell.length_a   1.000
_cell.length_b   1.000
_cell.length_c   1.000
_cell.angle_alpha   90.00
_cell.angle_beta   90.00
_cell.angle_gamma   90.00
#
_symmetry.space_group_name_H-M   'P 1'
#
loop_
_entity.id
_entity.type
_entity.pdbx_description
1 polymer ?
#
loop_
_entity_poly.entity_id
_entity_poly.type
_entity_poly.pdbx_seq_one_letter_code
_entity_poly.pdbx_strand_id
1 'polypeptide(L)'
;GHTIGHALESYFEYETIKHGESVALGMICESWISKEMGLIGPKTYESIHRSITSLSLPKINKIDKKKFYDFILKDKKHQSKKLNFVLLKGIGKPVIDINVQKNLILKSLDVII
;
A
#
# COMPACT_ATOMS: atom_id res chain seq x y z
N GLY A 1 1.75 3.27 4.77
CA GLY A 1 0.61 3.49 3.91
C GLY A 1 0.70 4.67 2.96
N HIS A 2 1.66 5.61 3.17
CA HIS A 2 1.65 6.85 2.40
C HIS A 2 2.02 6.66 0.93
N THR A 3 2.99 5.83 0.61
CA THR A 3 3.41 5.68 -0.80
C THR A 3 2.31 5.10 -1.66
N ILE A 4 1.73 3.99 -1.26
CA ILE A 4 0.62 3.37 -1.99
C ILE A 4 -0.66 4.20 -1.80
N GLY A 5 -0.87 4.74 -0.59
CA GLY A 5 -2.02 5.57 -0.30
C GLY A 5 -2.09 6.82 -1.19
N HIS A 6 -0.98 7.54 -1.33
CA HIS A 6 -0.92 8.70 -2.23
C HIS A 6 -1.19 8.32 -3.67
N ALA A 7 -0.63 7.19 -4.13
CA ALA A 7 -0.88 6.71 -5.49
C ALA A 7 -2.35 6.36 -5.69
N LEU A 8 -3.00 5.77 -4.70
CA LEU A 8 -4.43 5.48 -4.76
C LEU A 8 -5.26 6.75 -4.84
N GLU A 9 -4.94 7.77 -4.03
CA GLU A 9 -5.62 9.05 -4.09
C GLU A 9 -5.50 9.68 -5.48
N SER A 10 -4.29 9.69 -6.03
CA SER A 10 -4.05 10.24 -7.37
C SER A 10 -4.75 9.42 -8.45
N TYR A 11 -4.71 8.10 -8.35
CA TYR A 11 -5.37 7.21 -9.30
C TYR A 11 -6.89 7.47 -9.36
N PHE A 12 -7.51 7.67 -8.21
CA PHE A 12 -8.95 7.94 -8.11
C PHE A 12 -9.28 9.43 -8.10
N GLU A 13 -8.29 10.30 -8.39
CA GLU A 13 -8.45 11.75 -8.55
C GLU A 13 -9.04 12.44 -7.32
N TYR A 14 -8.79 11.89 -6.13
CA TYR A 14 -9.28 12.43 -4.85
C TYR A 14 -10.80 12.54 -4.75
N GLU A 15 -11.55 11.96 -5.69
CA GLU A 15 -13.02 12.10 -5.73
C GLU A 15 -13.76 10.94 -5.11
N THR A 16 -13.33 9.70 -5.42
CA THR A 16 -14.06 8.49 -5.00
C THR A 16 -13.49 7.83 -3.77
N ILE A 17 -12.36 8.31 -3.27
CA ILE A 17 -11.71 7.73 -2.10
C ILE A 17 -11.24 8.85 -1.18
N LYS A 18 -11.53 8.73 0.10
CA LYS A 18 -11.09 9.71 1.10
C LYS A 18 -9.66 9.42 1.51
N HIS A 19 -8.96 10.46 2.00
CA HIS A 19 -7.56 10.32 2.42
C HIS A 19 -7.35 9.17 3.43
N GLY A 20 -8.17 9.13 4.48
CA GLY A 20 -8.06 8.07 5.49
C GLY A 20 -8.31 6.69 4.93
N GLU A 21 -9.21 6.57 3.94
CA GLU A 21 -9.50 5.31 3.27
C GLU A 21 -8.31 4.85 2.42
N SER A 22 -7.68 5.78 1.70
CA SER A 22 -6.52 5.45 0.88
C SER A 22 -5.32 5.04 1.74
N VAL A 23 -5.14 5.70 2.87
CA VAL A 23 -4.08 5.33 3.82
C VAL A 23 -4.33 3.92 4.37
N ALA A 24 -5.57 3.61 4.75
CA ALA A 24 -5.92 2.29 5.27
C ALA A 24 -5.68 1.19 4.22
N LEU A 25 -6.11 1.41 2.98
CA LEU A 25 -5.87 0.47 1.89
C LEU A 25 -4.39 0.31 1.60
N GLY A 26 -3.63 1.41 1.62
CA GLY A 26 -2.19 1.38 1.47
C GLY A 26 -1.50 0.57 2.56
N MET A 27 -1.99 0.67 3.79
CA MET A 27 -1.46 -0.13 4.90
C MET A 27 -1.68 -1.62 4.71
N ILE A 28 -2.84 -2.02 4.16
CA ILE A 28 -3.08 -3.42 3.83
C ILE A 28 -2.07 -3.91 2.80
N CYS A 29 -1.86 -3.13 1.73
CA CYS A 29 -0.89 -3.48 0.69
C CYS A 29 0.52 -3.61 1.25
N GLU A 30 0.95 -2.64 2.05
CA GLU A 30 2.29 -2.65 2.64
C GLU A 30 2.48 -3.78 3.65
N SER A 31 1.43 -4.12 4.41
CA SER A 31 1.48 -5.27 5.31
C SER A 31 1.63 -6.56 4.53
N TRP A 32 0.92 -6.70 3.42
CA TRP A 32 1.06 -7.86 2.54
C TRP A 32 2.49 -7.96 1.98
N ILE A 33 3.05 -6.83 1.52
CA ILE A 33 4.43 -6.78 1.05
C ILE A 33 5.41 -7.21 2.15
N SER A 34 5.19 -6.70 3.36
CA SER A 34 6.01 -7.07 4.53
C SER A 34 5.99 -8.58 4.77
N LYS A 35 4.81 -9.20 4.64
CA LYS A 35 4.67 -10.64 4.77
C LYS A 35 5.44 -11.37 3.66
N GLU A 36 5.30 -10.92 2.41
CA GLU A 36 5.97 -11.58 1.28
C GLU A 36 7.48 -11.44 1.35
N MET A 37 7.98 -10.37 1.96
CA MET A 37 9.41 -10.17 2.15
C MET A 37 9.95 -10.85 3.42
N GLY A 38 9.10 -11.56 4.16
CA GLY A 38 9.52 -12.29 5.35
C GLY A 38 9.72 -11.42 6.59
N LEU A 39 9.26 -10.17 6.58
CA LEU A 39 9.40 -9.26 7.72
C LEU A 39 8.37 -9.54 8.81
N ILE A 40 7.18 -10.02 8.43
CA ILE A 40 6.15 -10.47 9.37
C ILE A 40 5.61 -11.81 8.91
N GLY A 41 5.03 -12.56 9.86
CA GLY A 41 4.42 -13.85 9.55
C GLY A 41 2.98 -13.71 9.05
N PRO A 42 2.40 -14.81 8.52
CA PRO A 42 1.02 -14.81 8.03
C PRO A 42 -0.01 -14.42 9.09
N LYS A 43 0.18 -14.85 10.33
CA LYS A 43 -0.76 -14.53 11.41
C LYS A 43 -0.77 -13.06 11.73
N THR A 44 0.41 -12.44 11.75
CA THR A 44 0.53 -11.00 11.98
C THR A 44 -0.14 -10.23 10.86
N TYR A 45 0.09 -10.65 9.61
CA TYR A 45 -0.57 -10.03 8.47
C TYR A 45 -2.10 -10.14 8.58
N GLU A 46 -2.62 -11.32 8.89
CA GLU A 46 -4.06 -11.52 9.04
C GLU A 46 -4.66 -10.65 10.14
N SER A 47 -3.95 -10.49 11.24
CA SER A 47 -4.38 -9.63 12.34
C SER A 47 -4.49 -8.18 11.89
N ILE A 48 -3.48 -7.68 11.18
CA ILE A 48 -3.47 -6.32 10.64
C ILE A 48 -4.61 -6.15 9.63
N HIS A 49 -4.73 -7.08 8.71
CA HIS A 49 -5.76 -7.06 7.67
C HIS A 49 -7.16 -7.01 8.29
N ARG A 50 -7.41 -7.85 9.28
CA ARG A 50 -8.70 -7.91 9.97
C ARG A 50 -9.01 -6.60 10.70
N SER A 51 -8.01 -6.04 11.38
CA SER A 51 -8.19 -4.78 12.11
C SER A 51 -8.54 -3.64 11.16
N ILE A 52 -7.86 -3.57 10.01
CA ILE A 52 -8.10 -2.51 9.03
C ILE A 52 -9.44 -2.73 8.31
N THR A 53 -9.75 -3.95 7.91
CA THR A 53 -11.00 -4.24 7.20
C THR A 53 -12.23 -4.17 8.10
N SER A 54 -12.06 -4.10 9.43
CA SER A 54 -13.16 -3.82 10.33
C SER A 54 -13.67 -2.38 10.17
N LEU A 55 -12.86 -1.50 9.57
CA LEU A 55 -13.30 -0.16 9.20
C LEU A 55 -14.17 -0.24 7.95
N SER A 56 -15.06 0.75 7.78
CA SER A 56 -15.90 0.81 6.58
C SER A 56 -15.09 1.37 5.43
N LEU A 57 -14.49 0.48 4.63
CA LEU A 57 -13.65 0.86 3.50
C LEU A 57 -14.43 0.78 2.18
N PRO A 58 -14.08 1.62 1.19
CA PRO A 58 -14.71 1.55 -0.11
C PRO A 58 -14.33 0.25 -0.82
N LYS A 59 -15.27 -0.28 -1.60
CA LYS A 59 -15.01 -1.45 -2.42
C LYS A 59 -14.33 -1.01 -3.71
N ILE A 60 -13.17 -1.57 -3.98
CA ILE A 60 -12.45 -1.33 -5.22
C ILE A 60 -12.68 -2.52 -6.15
N ASN A 61 -13.24 -2.26 -7.32
CA ASN A 61 -13.59 -3.32 -8.27
C ASN A 61 -12.43 -3.67 -9.19
N LYS A 62 -11.67 -2.66 -9.63
CA LYS A 62 -10.59 -2.88 -10.59
C LYS A 62 -9.59 -1.74 -10.54
N ILE A 63 -8.31 -2.07 -10.68
CA ILE A 63 -7.23 -1.10 -10.81
C ILE A 63 -6.39 -1.49 -12.02
N ASP A 64 -6.15 -0.52 -12.93
CA ASP A 64 -5.18 -0.68 -13.99
C ASP A 64 -3.79 -0.54 -13.37
N LYS A 65 -3.09 -1.65 -13.21
CA LYS A 65 -1.82 -1.70 -12.48
C LYS A 65 -0.74 -0.85 -13.14
N LYS A 66 -0.71 -0.81 -14.47
CA LYS A 66 0.26 -0.01 -15.20
C LYS A 66 0.05 1.48 -14.95
N LYS A 67 -1.18 1.95 -15.05
CA LYS A 67 -1.54 3.33 -14.78
C LYS A 67 -1.26 3.69 -13.32
N PHE A 68 -1.57 2.78 -12.40
CA PHE A 68 -1.30 2.97 -10.98
C PHE A 68 0.20 3.17 -10.73
N TYR A 69 1.02 2.32 -11.35
CA TYR A 69 2.47 2.40 -11.15
C TYR A 69 3.05 3.71 -11.67
N ASP A 70 2.46 4.27 -12.72
CA ASP A 70 2.87 5.59 -13.23
C ASP A 70 2.68 6.68 -12.18
N PHE A 71 1.63 6.61 -11.37
CA PHE A 71 1.45 7.55 -10.27
C PHE A 71 2.52 7.40 -9.19
N ILE A 72 2.93 6.17 -8.90
CA ILE A 72 4.02 5.92 -7.95
C ILE A 72 5.32 6.55 -8.46
N LEU A 73 5.62 6.39 -9.74
CA LEU A 73 6.83 6.96 -10.34
C LEU A 73 6.80 8.49 -10.36
N LYS A 74 5.64 9.10 -10.59
CA LYS A 74 5.50 10.55 -10.55
C LYS A 74 5.78 11.10 -9.15
N ASP A 75 5.25 10.45 -8.13
CA ASP A 75 5.48 10.85 -6.74
C ASP A 75 6.97 10.77 -6.40
N LYS A 76 7.65 9.72 -6.86
CA LYS A 76 9.10 9.56 -6.70
C LYS A 76 9.86 10.75 -7.34
N LYS A 77 9.49 11.15 -8.55
CA LYS A 77 10.13 12.27 -9.25
C LYS A 77 9.95 13.57 -8.49
N HIS A 78 8.76 13.85 -8.00
CA HIS A 78 8.47 15.07 -7.26
C HIS A 78 9.30 15.20 -6.00
N GLN A 79 9.58 14.11 -5.33
CA GLN A 79 10.31 14.11 -4.08
C GLN A 79 11.82 13.93 -4.28
N SER A 80 12.28 13.72 -5.52
CA SER A 80 13.70 13.46 -5.85
C SER A 80 14.30 12.35 -5.00
N LYS A 81 13.50 11.35 -4.63
CA LYS A 81 13.89 10.24 -3.75
C LYS A 81 13.77 8.91 -4.46
N LYS A 82 14.53 7.93 -3.98
CA LYS A 82 14.33 6.55 -4.40
C LYS A 82 12.95 6.08 -3.93
N LEU A 83 12.39 5.10 -4.64
CA LEU A 83 11.10 4.52 -4.28
C LEU A 83 11.27 3.61 -3.06
N ASN A 84 11.22 4.20 -1.88
CA ASN A 84 11.38 3.50 -0.62
C ASN A 84 10.05 3.46 0.13
N PHE A 85 9.84 2.35 0.83
CA PHE A 85 8.61 2.09 1.57
C PHE A 85 8.90 2.00 3.06
N VAL A 86 7.90 2.34 3.86
CA VAL A 86 7.89 2.03 5.28
C VAL A 86 7.11 0.74 5.44
N LEU A 87 7.80 -0.34 5.78
CA LEU A 87 7.19 -1.65 5.97
C LEU A 87 7.18 -2.00 7.46
N LEU A 88 6.54 -3.10 7.80
CA LEU A 88 6.44 -3.55 9.18
C LEU A 88 7.30 -4.79 9.41
N LYS A 89 8.07 -4.79 10.51
CA LYS A 89 8.76 -5.97 11.01
C LYS A 89 7.94 -6.64 12.12
N GLY A 90 6.84 -6.03 12.52
CA GLY A 90 5.92 -6.49 13.53
C GLY A 90 4.95 -5.37 13.81
N ILE A 91 3.92 -5.64 14.62
CA ILE A 91 2.95 -4.61 14.98
C ILE A 91 3.66 -3.50 15.77
N GLY A 92 3.56 -2.26 15.27
CA GLY A 92 4.21 -1.12 15.88
C GLY A 92 5.72 -1.06 15.68
N LYS A 93 6.27 -1.86 14.75
CA LYS A 93 7.72 -1.87 14.48
C LYS A 93 7.98 -1.58 13.01
N PRO A 94 7.99 -0.30 12.61
CA PRO A 94 8.24 0.05 11.21
C PRO A 94 9.70 -0.16 10.82
N VAL A 95 9.90 -0.55 9.56
CA VAL A 95 11.21 -0.58 8.92
C VAL A 95 11.16 0.41 7.76
N ILE A 96 11.99 1.43 7.81
CA ILE A 96 11.96 2.53 6.84
C ILE A 96 12.94 2.30 5.70
N ASP A 97 12.71 3.00 4.58
CA ASP A 97 13.61 3.04 3.42
C ASP A 97 13.85 1.67 2.78
N ILE A 98 12.82 0.82 2.77
CA ILE A 98 12.90 -0.48 2.11
C ILE A 98 12.61 -0.31 0.63
N ASN A 99 13.52 -0.79 -0.21
CA ASN A 99 13.31 -0.82 -1.66
C ASN A 99 12.45 -2.04 -2.01
N VAL A 100 11.31 -1.79 -2.65
CA VAL A 100 10.34 -2.84 -3.00
C VAL A 100 10.29 -2.99 -4.51
N GLN A 101 10.38 -4.24 -4.99
CA GLN A 101 10.29 -4.53 -6.41
C GLN A 101 8.90 -4.22 -6.97
N LYS A 102 8.87 -3.78 -8.23
CA LYS A 102 7.64 -3.41 -8.92
C LYS A 102 6.57 -4.51 -8.88
N ASN A 103 6.96 -5.76 -9.11
CA ASN A 103 5.99 -6.85 -9.14
C ASN A 103 5.31 -7.08 -7.80
N LEU A 104 6.01 -6.88 -6.68
CA LEU A 104 5.41 -6.99 -5.35
C LEU A 104 4.42 -5.85 -5.11
N ILE A 105 4.76 -4.64 -5.53
CA ILE A 105 3.84 -3.49 -5.43
C ILE A 105 2.55 -3.79 -6.19
N LEU A 106 2.67 -4.26 -7.42
CA LEU A 106 1.50 -4.53 -8.26
C LEU A 106 0.67 -5.69 -7.75
N LYS A 107 1.31 -6.75 -7.25
CA LYS A 107 0.60 -7.89 -6.66
C LYS A 107 -0.13 -7.51 -5.38
N SER A 108 0.41 -6.56 -4.62
CA SER A 108 -0.24 -6.13 -3.37
C SER A 108 -1.61 -5.50 -3.63
N LEU A 109 -1.85 -4.96 -4.83
CA LEU A 109 -3.15 -4.39 -5.16
C LEU A 109 -4.26 -5.45 -5.21
N ASP A 110 -3.91 -6.70 -5.45
CA ASP A 110 -4.91 -7.78 -5.50
C ASP A 110 -5.58 -8.03 -4.15
N VAL A 111 -4.95 -7.62 -3.05
CA VAL A 111 -5.54 -7.83 -1.71
C VAL A 111 -6.54 -6.75 -1.32
N ILE A 112 -6.66 -5.68 -2.11
CA ILE A 112 -7.64 -4.61 -1.86
C ILE A 112 -8.70 -4.51 -2.96
N ILE A 113 -8.62 -5.37 -3.95
CA ILE A 113 -9.60 -5.42 -5.06
C ILE A 113 -10.71 -6.41 -4.75
#